data_c43468950dd730c886e2ceee2c7bf8af
#
_entry.id   c43468950dd730c886e2ceee2c7bf8af
#
_cell.length_a   1.000
_cell.length_b   1.000
_cell.length_c   1.000
_cell.angle_alpha   90.00
_cell.angle_beta   90.00
_cell.angle_gamma   90.00
#
_symmetry.space_group_name_H-M   'P 1'
#
loop_
_entity.id
_entity.type
_entity.pdbx_description
1 polymer ?
#
loop_
_entity_poly.entity_id
_entity_poly.type
_entity_poly.pdbx_seq_one_letter_code
_entity_poly.pdbx_strand_id
1 'polypeptide(L)'
;MNRFLTRRKVFVFCAALLLFSGNCTRVSRFVESADPYYTQTYKSVCDRWSQEARIHHGFELSLIVSATFESADFRRAYADEYAQAYQLTPAEKDQFMEDQMKAGRLGHEFLMATFVPETKWDDFDRADSMWKLLLVNDEGERVAPVEMRNLRRQKAVMSHFFPYITPWKSVYLVRFPSKTTESNRPMIG
;
A
#
# COMPACT_ATOMS: atom_id res chain seq x y z
N MET A 1 3.20 -47.96 50.69
CA MET A 1 4.13 -48.11 49.55
C MET A 1 3.60 -47.51 48.23
N ASN A 2 2.70 -46.51 48.28
CA ASN A 2 2.07 -45.96 47.07
C ASN A 2 2.29 -44.44 46.84
N ARG A 3 3.10 -43.75 47.66
CA ARG A 3 3.33 -42.30 47.53
C ARG A 3 4.47 -41.93 46.60
N PHE A 4 5.36 -42.85 46.27
CA PHE A 4 6.51 -42.59 45.35
C PHE A 4 6.16 -42.71 43.87
N LEU A 5 5.19 -43.53 43.52
CA LEU A 5 4.79 -43.70 42.11
C LEU A 5 3.97 -42.48 41.57
N THR A 6 3.22 -41.81 42.45
CA THR A 6 2.39 -40.63 42.04
C THR A 6 3.26 -39.42 41.73
N ARG A 7 4.34 -39.20 42.48
CA ARG A 7 5.28 -38.08 42.23
C ARG A 7 6.06 -38.25 40.90
N ARG A 8 6.39 -39.48 40.53
CA ARG A 8 7.12 -39.76 39.29
C ARG A 8 6.25 -39.55 38.05
N LYS A 9 4.96 -39.85 38.12
CA LYS A 9 3.99 -39.64 37.03
C LYS A 9 3.66 -38.15 36.84
N VAL A 10 3.58 -37.37 37.90
CA VAL A 10 3.36 -35.90 37.84
C VAL A 10 4.58 -35.19 37.24
N PHE A 11 5.80 -35.64 37.57
CA PHE A 11 7.03 -35.07 36.99
C PHE A 11 7.19 -35.35 35.50
N VAL A 12 6.82 -36.54 35.05
CA VAL A 12 6.85 -36.91 33.61
C VAL A 12 5.78 -36.15 32.85
N PHE A 13 4.61 -35.88 33.44
CA PHE A 13 3.53 -35.12 32.81
C PHE A 13 3.87 -33.62 32.69
N CYS A 14 4.50 -33.04 33.73
CA CYS A 14 4.99 -31.67 33.67
C CYS A 14 6.16 -31.49 32.69
N ALA A 15 7.07 -32.48 32.56
CA ALA A 15 8.16 -32.45 31.58
C ALA A 15 7.65 -32.57 30.16
N ALA A 16 6.55 -33.32 29.92
CA ALA A 16 5.92 -33.43 28.60
C ALA A 16 5.19 -32.14 28.19
N LEU A 17 4.59 -31.38 29.15
CA LEU A 17 3.96 -30.08 28.86
C LEU A 17 4.98 -28.99 28.50
N LEU A 18 6.20 -29.04 29.02
CA LEU A 18 7.25 -28.06 28.71
C LEU A 18 7.89 -28.27 27.33
N LEU A 19 7.71 -29.42 26.70
CA LEU A 19 8.21 -29.70 25.34
C LEU A 19 7.25 -29.16 24.24
N PHE A 20 6.02 -28.80 24.57
CA PHE A 20 5.05 -28.26 23.62
C PHE A 20 5.06 -26.73 23.52
N SER A 21 5.74 -26.02 24.43
CA SER A 21 5.78 -24.55 24.44
C SER A 21 6.84 -23.92 23.51
N GLY A 22 7.64 -24.75 22.80
CA GLY A 22 8.71 -24.29 21.92
C GLY A 22 8.33 -24.04 20.45
N ASN A 23 7.09 -24.29 20.02
CA ASN A 23 6.73 -24.29 18.60
C ASN A 23 5.95 -23.08 18.11
N CYS A 24 5.67 -22.07 18.95
CA CYS A 24 4.96 -20.85 18.47
C CYS A 24 5.81 -19.94 17.59
N THR A 25 7.14 -20.05 17.60
CA THR A 25 8.03 -19.23 16.78
C THR A 25 8.19 -19.72 15.33
N ARG A 26 7.79 -20.96 15.03
CA ARG A 26 7.86 -21.48 13.64
C ARG A 26 6.63 -21.14 12.81
N VAL A 27 5.49 -20.92 13.43
CA VAL A 27 4.24 -20.58 12.72
C VAL A 27 4.30 -19.14 12.20
N SER A 28 4.87 -18.20 12.95
CA SER A 28 5.05 -16.81 12.50
C SER A 28 5.97 -16.71 11.28
N ARG A 29 7.06 -17.51 11.23
CA ARG A 29 7.95 -17.55 10.06
C ARG A 29 7.31 -18.19 8.82
N PHE A 30 6.35 -19.09 9.00
CA PHE A 30 5.66 -19.73 7.87
C PHE A 30 4.58 -18.82 7.27
N VAL A 31 3.99 -17.95 8.07
CA VAL A 31 3.05 -16.92 7.59
C VAL A 31 3.79 -15.74 6.96
N GLU A 32 4.99 -15.41 7.44
CA GLU A 32 5.82 -14.33 6.91
C GLU A 32 6.52 -14.70 5.59
N SER A 33 6.70 -16.00 5.32
CA SER A 33 7.25 -16.51 4.05
C SER A 33 6.19 -16.75 2.96
N ALA A 34 4.93 -16.46 3.23
CA ALA A 34 3.86 -16.47 2.25
C ALA A 34 3.55 -15.05 1.73
N ASP A 35 4.60 -14.29 1.44
CA ASP A 35 4.48 -13.04 0.69
C ASP A 35 4.79 -13.37 -0.79
N PRO A 36 3.79 -13.69 -1.60
CA PRO A 36 4.01 -14.58 -2.74
C PRO A 36 3.91 -13.91 -4.10
N TYR A 37 3.66 -12.60 -4.16
CA TYR A 37 3.20 -12.04 -5.42
C TYR A 37 4.13 -11.04 -6.08
N TYR A 38 5.20 -10.57 -5.41
CA TYR A 38 6.13 -9.60 -5.97
C TYR A 38 7.56 -9.77 -5.45
N THR A 39 8.53 -9.28 -6.24
CA THR A 39 9.96 -9.38 -5.90
C THR A 39 10.31 -8.53 -4.67
N GLN A 40 11.35 -8.93 -3.92
CA GLN A 40 11.85 -8.14 -2.78
C GLN A 40 12.34 -6.75 -3.22
N THR A 41 12.86 -6.65 -4.45
CA THR A 41 13.28 -5.37 -5.05
C THR A 41 12.07 -4.45 -5.21
N TYR A 42 10.99 -4.93 -5.83
CA TYR A 42 9.75 -4.16 -5.98
C TYR A 42 9.17 -3.75 -4.64
N LYS A 43 9.11 -4.71 -3.69
CA LYS A 43 8.62 -4.44 -2.33
C LYS A 43 9.35 -3.27 -1.68
N SER A 44 10.68 -3.28 -1.72
CA SER A 44 11.50 -2.23 -1.10
C SER A 44 11.25 -0.85 -1.71
N VAL A 45 11.03 -0.79 -3.03
CA VAL A 45 10.70 0.45 -3.74
C VAL A 45 9.27 0.89 -3.41
N CYS A 46 8.31 -0.03 -3.41
CA CYS A 46 6.93 0.24 -3.03
C CYS A 46 6.84 0.80 -1.60
N ASP A 47 7.50 0.17 -0.63
CA ASP A 47 7.54 0.62 0.77
C ASP A 47 8.16 2.03 0.91
N ARG A 48 9.19 2.35 0.11
CA ARG A 48 9.84 3.67 0.12
C ARG A 48 8.90 4.78 -0.33
N TRP A 49 8.08 4.53 -1.35
CA TRP A 49 7.22 5.53 -1.98
C TRP A 49 5.79 5.50 -1.49
N SER A 50 5.46 4.60 -0.54
CA SER A 50 4.12 4.46 0.02
C SER A 50 4.06 4.93 1.47
N GLN A 51 2.96 5.58 1.82
CA GLN A 51 2.68 6.02 3.19
C GLN A 51 1.22 5.72 3.54
N GLU A 52 0.97 5.46 4.82
CA GLU A 52 -0.39 5.34 5.37
C GLU A 52 -0.61 6.37 6.46
N ALA A 53 -1.76 6.99 6.45
CA ALA A 53 -2.23 7.88 7.51
C ALA A 53 -3.65 7.48 7.95
N ARG A 54 -3.96 7.80 9.22
CA ARG A 54 -5.26 7.54 9.83
C ARG A 54 -5.77 8.81 10.48
N ILE A 55 -7.02 9.13 10.22
CA ILE A 55 -7.72 10.28 10.81
C ILE A 55 -8.78 9.75 11.77
N HIS A 56 -8.76 10.24 12.99
CA HIS A 56 -9.73 9.93 14.04
C HIS A 56 -10.46 11.19 14.47
N HIS A 57 -11.73 11.04 14.80
CA HIS A 57 -12.51 12.04 15.54
C HIS A 57 -12.83 11.46 16.91
N GLY A 58 -12.12 11.93 17.94
CA GLY A 58 -12.13 11.29 19.26
C GLY A 58 -11.57 9.85 19.18
N PHE A 59 -12.38 8.87 19.57
CA PHE A 59 -12.02 7.45 19.48
C PHE A 59 -12.48 6.77 18.19
N GLU A 60 -13.25 7.45 17.35
CA GLU A 60 -13.79 6.88 16.12
C GLU A 60 -12.84 7.10 14.96
N LEU A 61 -12.59 6.04 14.19
CA LEU A 61 -11.86 6.11 12.93
C LEU A 61 -12.74 6.81 11.89
N SER A 62 -12.23 7.88 11.29
CA SER A 62 -12.91 8.61 10.22
C SER A 62 -12.39 8.25 8.84
N LEU A 63 -11.07 8.01 8.72
CA LEU A 63 -10.42 7.72 7.43
C LEU A 63 -9.12 6.95 7.66
N ILE A 64 -8.87 5.94 6.82
CA ILE A 64 -7.54 5.42 6.55
C ILE A 64 -7.21 5.77 5.10
N VAL A 65 -6.07 6.37 4.86
CA VAL A 65 -5.56 6.63 3.52
C VAL A 65 -4.16 6.04 3.39
N SER A 66 -3.96 5.24 2.35
CA SER A 66 -2.64 4.76 1.93
C SER A 66 -2.39 5.32 0.54
N ALA A 67 -1.22 5.87 0.31
CA ALA A 67 -0.87 6.45 -0.98
C ALA A 67 0.55 6.09 -1.39
N THR A 68 0.73 5.81 -2.68
CA THR A 68 2.04 5.61 -3.31
C THR A 68 2.29 6.74 -4.29
N PHE A 69 3.40 7.46 -4.14
CA PHE A 69 3.86 8.40 -5.15
C PHE A 69 4.51 7.62 -6.31
N GLU A 70 3.95 7.76 -7.50
CA GLU A 70 4.44 7.12 -8.71
C GLU A 70 5.65 7.88 -9.28
N SER A 71 6.75 7.93 -8.50
CA SER A 71 8.02 8.51 -8.92
C SER A 71 8.62 7.76 -10.12
N ALA A 72 9.60 8.35 -10.79
CA ALA A 72 10.30 7.68 -11.89
C ALA A 72 10.97 6.36 -11.44
N ASP A 73 11.47 6.32 -10.21
CA ASP A 73 12.07 5.12 -9.59
C ASP A 73 11.00 4.04 -9.36
N PHE A 74 9.86 4.43 -8.76
CA PHE A 74 8.73 3.54 -8.56
C PHE A 74 8.21 2.97 -9.90
N ARG A 75 8.01 3.82 -10.92
CA ARG A 75 7.49 3.40 -12.23
C ARG A 75 8.39 2.38 -12.93
N ARG A 76 9.72 2.50 -12.80
CA ARG A 76 10.64 1.48 -13.32
C ARG A 76 10.45 0.15 -12.62
N ALA A 77 10.46 0.14 -11.29
CA ALA A 77 10.27 -1.08 -10.51
C ALA A 77 8.90 -1.72 -10.77
N TYR A 78 7.85 -0.89 -10.88
CA TYR A 78 6.51 -1.35 -11.21
C TYR A 78 6.44 -1.98 -12.62
N ALA A 79 7.08 -1.37 -13.62
CA ALA A 79 7.10 -1.91 -14.97
C ALA A 79 7.88 -3.23 -15.06
N ASP A 80 8.97 -3.36 -14.31
CA ASP A 80 9.73 -4.60 -14.20
C ASP A 80 8.89 -5.72 -13.56
N GLU A 81 8.23 -5.42 -12.46
CA GLU A 81 7.36 -6.36 -11.75
C GLU A 81 6.14 -6.76 -12.59
N TYR A 82 5.50 -5.78 -13.24
CA TYR A 82 4.36 -6.00 -14.12
C TYR A 82 4.75 -6.92 -15.31
N ALA A 83 5.89 -6.64 -15.95
CA ALA A 83 6.39 -7.44 -17.05
C ALA A 83 6.67 -8.90 -16.64
N GLN A 84 7.20 -9.11 -15.44
CA GLN A 84 7.42 -10.44 -14.87
C GLN A 84 6.10 -11.15 -14.57
N ALA A 85 5.17 -10.48 -13.90
CA ALA A 85 3.89 -11.05 -13.51
C ALA A 85 3.03 -11.49 -14.71
N TYR A 86 3.07 -10.70 -15.78
CA TYR A 86 2.30 -10.96 -17.00
C TYR A 86 3.11 -11.58 -18.13
N GLN A 87 4.38 -11.93 -17.89
CA GLN A 87 5.29 -12.56 -18.86
C GLN A 87 5.36 -11.78 -20.19
N LEU A 88 5.48 -10.45 -20.09
CA LEU A 88 5.57 -9.60 -21.26
C LEU A 88 6.84 -9.89 -22.07
N THR A 89 6.72 -9.79 -23.39
CA THR A 89 7.88 -9.78 -24.27
C THR A 89 8.74 -8.52 -24.04
N PRO A 90 10.02 -8.51 -24.43
CA PRO A 90 10.86 -7.32 -24.30
C PRO A 90 10.24 -6.06 -24.95
N ALA A 91 9.64 -6.18 -26.12
CA ALA A 91 9.00 -5.06 -26.81
C ALA A 91 7.76 -4.53 -26.05
N GLU A 92 6.93 -5.42 -25.51
CA GLU A 92 5.78 -5.03 -24.69
C GLU A 92 6.21 -4.36 -23.39
N LYS A 93 7.27 -4.86 -22.74
CA LYS A 93 7.85 -4.23 -21.56
C LYS A 93 8.36 -2.82 -21.85
N ASP A 94 9.11 -2.65 -22.95
CA ASP A 94 9.63 -1.34 -23.36
C ASP A 94 8.50 -0.36 -23.65
N GLN A 95 7.45 -0.79 -24.32
CA GLN A 95 6.25 0.02 -24.56
C GLN A 95 5.56 0.39 -23.26
N PHE A 96 5.36 -0.58 -22.34
CA PHE A 96 4.75 -0.32 -21.04
C PHE A 96 5.57 0.66 -20.20
N MET A 97 6.91 0.51 -20.21
CA MET A 97 7.83 1.44 -19.54
C MET A 97 7.71 2.85 -20.12
N GLU A 98 7.68 2.98 -21.43
CA GLU A 98 7.51 4.28 -22.08
C GLU A 98 6.20 4.95 -21.68
N ASP A 99 5.09 4.21 -21.66
CA ASP A 99 3.78 4.71 -21.24
C ASP A 99 3.79 5.17 -19.78
N GLN A 100 4.45 4.41 -18.88
CA GLN A 100 4.64 4.80 -17.49
C GLN A 100 5.44 6.11 -17.36
N MET A 101 6.55 6.24 -18.11
CA MET A 101 7.35 7.46 -18.06
C MET A 101 6.63 8.66 -18.68
N LYS A 102 5.84 8.45 -19.72
CA LYS A 102 5.01 9.48 -20.35
C LYS A 102 3.94 10.00 -19.37
N ALA A 103 3.26 9.11 -18.65
CA ALA A 103 2.29 9.49 -17.62
C ALA A 103 2.95 10.38 -16.55
N GLY A 104 4.14 10.01 -16.08
CA GLY A 104 4.89 10.80 -15.07
C GLY A 104 5.30 12.21 -15.51
N ARG A 105 5.34 12.49 -16.84
CA ARG A 105 5.62 13.85 -17.36
C ARG A 105 4.40 14.77 -17.32
N LEU A 106 3.20 14.22 -17.17
CA LEU A 106 1.97 15.00 -17.13
C LEU A 106 1.71 15.67 -15.77
N GLY A 107 2.42 15.24 -14.75
CA GLY A 107 2.28 15.74 -13.38
C GLY A 107 2.71 14.71 -12.34
N HIS A 108 2.50 15.04 -11.08
CA HIS A 108 2.78 14.12 -9.97
C HIS A 108 1.57 13.22 -9.74
N GLU A 109 1.71 11.94 -9.99
CA GLU A 109 0.65 10.95 -9.79
C GLU A 109 0.83 10.18 -8.49
N PHE A 110 -0.30 9.95 -7.83
CA PHE A 110 -0.41 9.13 -6.63
C PHE A 110 -1.49 8.08 -6.83
N LEU A 111 -1.16 6.83 -6.55
CA LEU A 111 -2.18 5.82 -6.33
C LEU A 111 -2.62 5.89 -4.87
N MET A 112 -3.88 6.20 -4.64
CA MET A 112 -4.44 6.39 -3.31
C MET A 112 -5.51 5.33 -3.05
N ALA A 113 -5.45 4.68 -1.88
CA ALA A 113 -6.49 3.78 -1.41
C ALA A 113 -7.05 4.29 -0.08
N THR A 114 -8.37 4.41 -0.01
CA THR A 114 -9.10 4.97 1.14
C THR A 114 -10.04 3.96 1.76
N PHE A 115 -10.14 3.96 3.08
CA PHE A 115 -11.21 3.32 3.82
C PHE A 115 -11.93 4.38 4.66
N VAL A 116 -13.21 4.57 4.36
CA VAL A 116 -14.10 5.44 5.11
C VAL A 116 -15.20 4.57 5.71
N PRO A 117 -15.36 4.50 7.05
CA PRO A 117 -16.37 3.67 7.69
C PRO A 117 -17.79 3.98 7.23
N GLU A 118 -18.11 5.26 7.02
CA GLU A 118 -19.39 5.68 6.44
C GLU A 118 -19.27 5.85 4.93
N THR A 119 -19.75 4.86 4.18
CA THR A 119 -19.63 4.79 2.71
C THR A 119 -20.21 6.00 1.96
N LYS A 120 -21.14 6.75 2.57
CA LYS A 120 -21.65 7.99 1.99
C LYS A 120 -20.58 9.09 1.83
N TRP A 121 -19.49 9.00 2.60
CA TRP A 121 -18.36 9.92 2.56
C TRP A 121 -17.15 9.38 1.77
N ASP A 122 -17.29 8.21 1.13
CA ASP A 122 -16.25 7.66 0.26
C ASP A 122 -16.44 8.15 -1.18
N ASP A 123 -16.32 9.46 -1.33
CA ASP A 123 -16.72 10.25 -2.52
C ASP A 123 -15.64 11.25 -2.94
N PHE A 124 -14.37 10.92 -2.77
CA PHE A 124 -13.22 11.80 -3.01
C PHE A 124 -13.18 12.39 -4.43
N ASP A 125 -13.72 11.70 -5.43
CA ASP A 125 -13.78 12.13 -6.82
C ASP A 125 -14.97 13.05 -7.13
N ARG A 126 -15.81 13.38 -6.14
CA ARG A 126 -16.94 14.29 -6.33
C ARG A 126 -16.56 15.73 -6.04
N ALA A 127 -17.12 16.65 -6.78
CA ALA A 127 -16.89 18.09 -6.61
C ALA A 127 -17.43 18.62 -5.27
N ASP A 128 -18.51 18.02 -4.76
CA ASP A 128 -19.19 18.34 -3.50
C ASP A 128 -18.68 17.52 -2.30
N SER A 129 -17.61 16.73 -2.47
CA SER A 129 -17.00 15.95 -1.40
C SER A 129 -16.56 16.84 -0.23
N MET A 130 -16.75 16.34 0.98
CA MET A 130 -16.23 16.99 2.18
C MET A 130 -14.69 16.92 2.28
N TRP A 131 -14.09 15.94 1.60
CA TRP A 131 -12.64 15.74 1.57
C TRP A 131 -11.98 16.69 0.59
N LYS A 132 -10.88 17.30 0.99
CA LYS A 132 -10.06 18.14 0.12
C LYS A 132 -8.63 17.59 0.14
N LEU A 133 -8.13 17.24 -1.05
CA LEU A 133 -6.75 16.85 -1.23
C LEU A 133 -5.93 18.03 -1.70
N LEU A 134 -4.77 18.19 -1.10
CA LEU A 134 -3.82 19.25 -1.47
C LEU A 134 -2.41 18.63 -1.45
N LEU A 135 -1.65 18.90 -2.48
CA LEU A 135 -0.20 18.70 -2.47
C LEU A 135 0.44 19.99 -1.93
N VAL A 136 1.36 19.84 -0.99
CA VAL A 136 2.04 20.96 -0.33
C VAL A 136 3.54 20.79 -0.55
N ASN A 137 4.23 21.82 -1.04
CA ASN A 137 5.68 21.80 -1.18
C ASN A 137 6.38 22.25 0.13
N ASP A 138 7.71 22.18 0.15
CA ASP A 138 8.52 22.56 1.33
C ASP A 138 8.36 24.03 1.73
N GLU A 139 7.92 24.90 0.82
CA GLU A 139 7.67 26.32 1.06
C GLU A 139 6.25 26.59 1.57
N GLY A 140 5.41 25.54 1.69
CA GLY A 140 4.02 25.64 2.16
C GLY A 140 3.02 26.05 1.08
N GLU A 141 3.42 26.14 -0.19
CA GLU A 141 2.52 26.37 -1.30
C GLU A 141 1.65 25.13 -1.55
N ARG A 142 0.39 25.36 -1.93
CA ARG A 142 -0.62 24.31 -2.00
C ARG A 142 -1.25 24.26 -3.38
N VAL A 143 -1.39 23.06 -3.93
CA VAL A 143 -2.13 22.86 -5.18
C VAL A 143 -3.18 21.77 -5.02
N ALA A 144 -4.33 21.96 -5.66
CA ALA A 144 -5.34 20.92 -5.76
C ALA A 144 -5.00 19.94 -6.90
N PRO A 145 -5.53 18.71 -6.87
CA PRO A 145 -5.37 17.80 -7.98
C PRO A 145 -6.05 18.33 -9.24
N VAL A 146 -5.42 18.10 -10.38
CA VAL A 146 -5.98 18.41 -11.71
C VAL A 146 -6.82 17.27 -12.26
N GLU A 147 -6.61 16.06 -11.74
CA GLU A 147 -7.38 14.88 -12.08
C GLU A 147 -7.51 13.98 -10.86
N MET A 148 -8.71 13.47 -10.64
CA MET A 148 -8.97 12.39 -9.70
C MET A 148 -9.92 11.39 -10.33
N ARG A 149 -9.48 10.13 -10.41
CA ARG A 149 -10.22 9.07 -11.08
C ARG A 149 -10.35 7.85 -10.20
N ASN A 150 -11.59 7.41 -9.97
CA ASN A 150 -11.85 6.17 -9.25
C ASN A 150 -11.49 4.95 -10.12
N LEU A 151 -10.67 4.05 -9.59
CA LEU A 151 -10.15 2.86 -10.26
C LEU A 151 -10.93 1.58 -9.88
N ARG A 152 -12.22 1.68 -9.59
CA ARG A 152 -13.04 0.53 -9.17
C ARG A 152 -12.87 -0.69 -10.07
N ARG A 153 -12.80 -0.51 -11.39
CA ARG A 153 -12.66 -1.61 -12.36
C ARG A 153 -11.27 -2.25 -12.36
N GLN A 154 -10.23 -1.49 -12.03
CA GLN A 154 -8.84 -1.93 -12.00
C GLN A 154 -8.39 -2.43 -10.63
N LYS A 155 -9.22 -2.28 -9.59
CA LYS A 155 -8.89 -2.58 -8.19
C LYS A 155 -8.30 -3.99 -8.00
N ALA A 156 -8.88 -5.00 -8.65
CA ALA A 156 -8.41 -6.38 -8.53
C ALA A 156 -6.97 -6.55 -9.08
N VAL A 157 -6.65 -5.86 -10.18
CA VAL A 157 -5.29 -5.86 -10.74
C VAL A 157 -4.35 -5.07 -9.83
N MET A 158 -4.79 -3.89 -9.36
CA MET A 158 -3.97 -3.04 -8.49
C MET A 158 -3.65 -3.72 -7.15
N SER A 159 -4.58 -4.49 -6.57
CA SER A 159 -4.34 -5.20 -5.30
C SER A 159 -3.22 -6.25 -5.38
N HIS A 160 -2.89 -6.71 -6.59
CA HIS A 160 -1.75 -7.60 -6.80
C HIS A 160 -0.41 -6.88 -6.58
N PHE A 161 -0.31 -5.62 -6.98
CA PHE A 161 0.93 -4.86 -6.90
C PHE A 161 1.02 -3.95 -5.66
N PHE A 162 -0.11 -3.57 -5.08
CA PHE A 162 -0.17 -2.66 -3.94
C PHE A 162 -0.81 -3.35 -2.73
N PRO A 163 0.01 -3.86 -1.78
CA PRO A 163 -0.47 -4.71 -0.68
C PRO A 163 -1.45 -4.02 0.26
N TYR A 164 -1.46 -2.70 0.30
CA TYR A 164 -2.42 -1.94 1.12
C TYR A 164 -3.83 -1.85 0.51
N ILE A 165 -4.02 -2.28 -0.74
CA ILE A 165 -5.35 -2.32 -1.38
C ILE A 165 -6.09 -3.56 -0.91
N THR A 166 -7.12 -3.36 -0.11
CA THR A 166 -8.00 -4.42 0.40
C THR A 166 -9.38 -4.36 -0.26
N PRO A 167 -10.21 -5.40 -0.14
CA PRO A 167 -11.60 -5.37 -0.66
C PRO A 167 -12.43 -4.18 -0.16
N TRP A 168 -12.12 -3.67 1.02
CA TRP A 168 -12.88 -2.62 1.71
C TRP A 168 -12.43 -1.19 1.36
N LYS A 169 -11.28 -1.03 0.72
CA LYS A 169 -10.76 0.29 0.32
C LYS A 169 -11.22 0.67 -1.07
N SER A 170 -11.57 1.92 -1.29
CA SER A 170 -11.70 2.51 -2.62
C SER A 170 -10.33 2.93 -3.15
N VAL A 171 -10.15 2.89 -4.46
CA VAL A 171 -8.86 3.17 -5.11
C VAL A 171 -9.02 4.31 -6.10
N TYR A 172 -8.14 5.29 -6.01
CA TYR A 172 -8.13 6.48 -6.84
C TYR A 172 -6.73 6.70 -7.45
N LEU A 173 -6.70 7.13 -8.70
CA LEU A 173 -5.53 7.78 -9.29
C LEU A 173 -5.71 9.29 -9.13
N VAL A 174 -4.74 9.92 -8.49
CA VAL A 174 -4.76 11.37 -8.21
C VAL A 174 -3.56 12.00 -8.91
N ARG A 175 -3.79 12.99 -9.76
CA ARG A 175 -2.72 13.72 -10.43
C ARG A 175 -2.72 15.18 -10.00
N PHE A 176 -1.55 15.65 -9.58
CA PHE A 176 -1.29 17.03 -9.24
C PHE A 176 -0.41 17.69 -10.32
N PRO A 177 -0.51 19.02 -10.48
CA PRO A 177 0.41 19.73 -11.36
C PRO A 177 1.84 19.62 -10.83
N SER A 178 2.82 19.58 -11.72
CA SER A 178 4.24 19.50 -11.34
C SER A 178 4.78 20.81 -10.75
N LYS A 179 4.07 21.90 -10.98
CA LYS A 179 4.44 23.25 -10.51
C LYS A 179 3.23 23.98 -9.96
N THR A 180 3.50 24.95 -9.08
CA THR A 180 2.45 25.88 -8.61
C THR A 180 2.00 26.80 -9.73
N THR A 181 0.73 27.18 -9.69
CA THR A 181 0.15 28.11 -10.68
C THR A 181 0.63 29.54 -10.46
N GLU A 182 0.89 29.91 -9.21
CA GLU A 182 1.22 31.30 -8.84
C GLU A 182 2.71 31.61 -9.01
N SER A 183 3.59 30.75 -8.50
CA SER A 183 5.03 30.99 -8.47
C SER A 183 5.82 30.23 -9.53
N ASN A 184 5.17 29.31 -10.27
CA ASN A 184 5.79 28.37 -11.22
C ASN A 184 6.90 27.52 -10.61
N ARG A 185 6.89 27.32 -9.27
CA ARG A 185 7.86 26.53 -8.53
C ARG A 185 7.48 25.03 -8.57
N PRO A 186 8.48 24.15 -8.51
CA PRO A 186 8.21 22.72 -8.46
C PRO A 186 7.46 22.36 -7.18
N MET A 187 6.55 21.39 -7.27
CA MET A 187 5.80 20.88 -6.12
C MET A 187 6.56 19.76 -5.40
N ILE A 188 7.43 19.06 -6.11
CA ILE A 188 8.32 18.02 -5.55
C ILE A 188 9.71 18.30 -6.11
N GLY A 189 10.70 18.43 -5.24
CA GLY A 189 12.10 18.64 -5.57
C GLY A 189 12.87 17.35 -5.81
#